data_864844a21df85501b173aa57169004e8
#
_entry.id   864844a21df85501b173aa57169004e8
#
_cell.length_a   1.000
_cell.length_b   1.000
_cell.length_c   1.000
_cell.angle_alpha   90.00
_cell.angle_beta   90.00
_cell.angle_gamma   90.00
#
_symmetry.space_group_name_H-M   'P 1'
#
loop_
_entity.id
_entity.type
_entity.pdbx_description
1 polymer ?
#
loop_
_entity_poly.entity_id
_entity_poly.type
_entity_poly.pdbx_seq_one_letter_code
_entity_poly.pdbx_strand_id
1 'polypeptide(L)'
;PAEYVERIKNNTITDVLQFHEVKSGDVFFLPAGRIHAICEGILIAEIQQSSDITYRIYDYDRRDAQGNARELHIEQSIDAVDFKMYDNLRTDYAAKNNDAVGLVKCPYFETNLIEVDKSVKRSVSEHDSFVIYMCMGGKVRLTDSNGYTIFLHQGQTALIPATLSW
;
A
#
# COMPACT_ATOMS: atom_id res chain seq x y z
N PRO A 1 -20.08 -16.21 7.28
CA PRO A 1 -19.10 -17.19 6.76
C PRO A 1 -19.72 -18.16 5.73
N ALA A 2 -20.91 -18.76 6.01
CA ALA A 2 -21.49 -19.74 5.09
C ALA A 2 -21.78 -19.16 3.69
N GLU A 3 -22.41 -17.99 3.60
CA GLU A 3 -22.65 -17.28 2.34
C GLU A 3 -21.34 -16.95 1.61
N TYR A 4 -20.31 -16.55 2.31
CA TYR A 4 -18.98 -16.26 1.76
C TYR A 4 -18.41 -17.46 1.00
N VAL A 5 -18.42 -18.64 1.64
CA VAL A 5 -17.93 -19.88 1.03
C VAL A 5 -18.78 -20.29 -0.17
N GLU A 6 -20.08 -20.15 -0.08
CA GLU A 6 -21.00 -20.45 -1.19
C GLU A 6 -20.72 -19.54 -2.39
N ARG A 7 -20.57 -18.23 -2.18
CA ARG A 7 -20.27 -17.28 -3.25
C ARG A 7 -18.94 -17.53 -3.94
N ILE A 8 -17.92 -17.93 -3.19
CA ILE A 8 -16.63 -18.32 -3.80
C ILE A 8 -16.84 -19.57 -4.67
N LYS A 9 -17.49 -20.61 -4.16
CA LYS A 9 -17.73 -21.83 -4.91
C LYS A 9 -18.54 -21.62 -6.19
N ASN A 10 -19.46 -20.68 -6.17
CA ASN A 10 -20.33 -20.34 -7.29
C ASN A 10 -19.76 -19.23 -8.20
N ASN A 11 -18.53 -18.75 -7.95
CA ASN A 11 -17.90 -17.62 -8.66
C ASN A 11 -18.71 -16.32 -8.61
N THR A 12 -19.48 -16.10 -7.54
CA THR A 12 -20.31 -14.90 -7.34
C THR A 12 -19.81 -14.00 -6.21
N ILE A 13 -18.59 -14.19 -5.74
CA ILE A 13 -18.01 -13.36 -4.66
C ILE A 13 -17.92 -11.89 -5.09
N THR A 14 -17.69 -11.62 -6.35
CA THR A 14 -17.60 -10.25 -6.88
C THR A 14 -18.90 -9.47 -6.76
N ASP A 15 -20.06 -10.14 -6.69
CA ASP A 15 -21.37 -9.49 -6.59
C ASP A 15 -21.58 -8.78 -5.23
N VAL A 16 -20.79 -9.15 -4.23
CA VAL A 16 -20.85 -8.60 -2.87
C VAL A 16 -19.62 -7.75 -2.51
N LEU A 17 -18.69 -7.57 -3.44
CA LEU A 17 -17.55 -6.68 -3.26
C LEU A 17 -17.91 -5.27 -3.70
N GLN A 18 -17.43 -4.30 -2.95
CA GLN A 18 -17.60 -2.90 -3.28
C GLN A 18 -16.51 -2.45 -4.26
N PHE A 19 -16.91 -1.85 -5.37
CA PHE A 19 -16.00 -1.25 -6.33
C PHE A 19 -15.81 0.23 -6.03
N HIS A 20 -14.56 0.67 -6.06
CA HIS A 20 -14.19 2.06 -5.87
C HIS A 20 -13.49 2.58 -7.10
N GLU A 21 -14.06 3.58 -7.74
CA GLU A 21 -13.32 4.36 -8.72
C GLU A 21 -12.20 5.13 -8.02
N VAL A 22 -10.99 5.06 -8.55
CA VAL A 22 -9.80 5.66 -7.95
C VAL A 22 -9.15 6.66 -8.89
N LYS A 23 -8.50 7.66 -8.31
CA LYS A 23 -7.70 8.67 -9.01
C LYS A 23 -6.33 8.82 -8.36
N SER A 24 -5.42 9.45 -9.06
CA SER A 24 -4.10 9.78 -8.52
C SER A 24 -4.22 10.53 -7.19
N GLY A 25 -3.49 10.09 -6.19
CA GLY A 25 -3.51 10.63 -4.84
C GLY A 25 -4.47 9.92 -3.88
N ASP A 26 -5.35 9.03 -4.35
CA ASP A 26 -6.17 8.25 -3.43
C ASP A 26 -5.30 7.29 -2.61
N VAL A 27 -5.62 7.17 -1.33
CA VAL A 27 -4.93 6.31 -0.36
C VAL A 27 -5.93 5.39 0.31
N PHE A 28 -5.57 4.10 0.40
CA PHE A 28 -6.37 3.10 1.10
C PHE A 28 -5.48 2.37 2.10
N PHE A 29 -5.92 2.30 3.33
CA PHE A 29 -5.30 1.43 4.32
C PHE A 29 -6.07 0.11 4.40
N LEU A 30 -5.37 -0.98 4.12
CA LEU A 30 -5.93 -2.33 4.08
C LEU A 30 -5.37 -3.16 5.24
N PRO A 31 -6.03 -3.21 6.39
CA PRO A 31 -5.64 -4.11 7.48
C PRO A 31 -5.71 -5.57 7.06
N ALA A 32 -4.98 -6.44 7.76
CA ALA A 32 -5.09 -7.89 7.56
C ALA A 32 -6.55 -8.34 7.65
N GLY A 33 -6.93 -9.29 6.82
CA GLY A 33 -8.28 -9.83 6.74
C GLY A 33 -9.22 -9.06 5.80
N ARG A 34 -8.85 -7.90 5.29
CA ARG A 34 -9.68 -7.16 4.33
C ARG A 34 -9.52 -7.72 2.93
N ILE A 35 -10.62 -8.23 2.37
CA ILE A 35 -10.65 -8.68 0.98
C ILE A 35 -10.46 -7.47 0.06
N HIS A 36 -9.51 -7.56 -0.85
CA HIS A 36 -9.26 -6.53 -1.84
C HIS A 36 -8.67 -7.10 -3.12
N ALA A 37 -8.85 -6.37 -4.20
CA ALA A 37 -8.22 -6.63 -5.48
C ALA A 37 -7.95 -5.30 -6.19
N ILE A 38 -6.91 -5.27 -7.00
CA ILE A 38 -6.56 -4.15 -7.85
C ILE A 38 -7.05 -4.49 -9.25
N CYS A 39 -7.93 -3.64 -9.79
CA CYS A 39 -8.43 -3.79 -11.14
C CYS A 39 -7.43 -3.28 -12.18
N GLU A 40 -7.76 -3.45 -13.45
CA GLU A 40 -6.90 -2.99 -14.56
C GLU A 40 -6.79 -1.47 -14.65
N GLY A 41 -5.74 -1.00 -15.31
CA GLY A 41 -5.53 0.43 -15.60
C GLY A 41 -5.04 1.26 -14.42
N ILE A 42 -4.62 0.64 -13.31
CA ILE A 42 -4.20 1.31 -12.08
C ILE A 42 -2.71 1.07 -11.85
N LEU A 43 -1.98 2.16 -11.54
CA LEU A 43 -0.63 2.13 -10.98
C LEU A 43 -0.71 2.47 -9.50
N ILE A 44 -0.13 1.63 -8.66
CA ILE A 44 -0.13 1.82 -7.21
C ILE A 44 1.30 1.82 -6.65
N ALA A 45 1.47 2.47 -5.50
CA ALA A 45 2.57 2.24 -4.58
C ALA A 45 2.02 1.43 -3.39
N GLU A 46 2.45 0.19 -3.26
CA GLU A 46 2.04 -0.70 -2.17
C GLU A 46 3.12 -0.71 -1.10
N ILE A 47 2.77 -0.22 0.09
CA ILE A 47 3.63 -0.25 1.28
C ILE A 47 3.01 -1.23 2.26
N GLN A 48 3.72 -2.30 2.59
CA GLN A 48 3.21 -3.34 3.48
C GLN A 48 4.25 -3.76 4.52
N GLN A 49 3.77 -4.30 5.62
CA GLN A 49 4.64 -5.03 6.55
C GLN A 49 5.23 -6.27 5.87
N SER A 50 6.40 -6.71 6.33
CA SER A 50 7.00 -7.94 5.85
C SER A 50 6.14 -9.14 6.23
N SER A 51 5.45 -9.72 5.25
CA SER A 51 4.66 -10.95 5.37
C SER A 51 4.57 -11.61 4.02
N ASP A 52 4.71 -12.94 3.98
CA ASP A 52 4.58 -13.76 2.77
C ASP A 52 3.24 -14.51 2.71
N ILE A 53 2.36 -14.27 3.70
CA ILE A 53 1.06 -14.95 3.78
C ILE A 53 0.03 -14.19 2.95
N THR A 54 -0.39 -14.80 1.84
CA THR A 54 -1.49 -14.31 1.01
C THR A 54 -2.53 -15.42 0.85
N TYR A 55 -3.74 -15.17 1.33
CA TYR A 55 -4.86 -16.07 1.07
C TYR A 55 -5.62 -15.61 -0.17
N ARG A 56 -5.42 -16.34 -1.27
CA ARG A 56 -6.13 -16.08 -2.52
C ARG A 56 -7.51 -16.74 -2.45
N ILE A 57 -8.55 -15.95 -2.56
CA ILE A 57 -9.93 -16.43 -2.48
C ILE A 57 -10.64 -16.45 -3.84
N TYR A 58 -10.14 -15.68 -4.79
CA TYR A 58 -10.67 -15.55 -6.14
C TYR A 58 -9.55 -15.14 -7.10
N ASP A 59 -9.56 -15.62 -8.32
CA ASP A 59 -8.50 -15.34 -9.31
C ASP A 59 -9.03 -15.11 -10.73
N TYR A 60 -10.28 -14.73 -10.88
CA TYR A 60 -10.88 -14.43 -12.20
C TYR A 60 -10.74 -15.57 -13.21
N ASP A 61 -10.71 -16.82 -12.76
CA ASP A 61 -10.44 -18.04 -13.56
C ASP A 61 -9.16 -17.92 -14.43
N ARG A 62 -8.16 -17.16 -13.98
CA ARG A 62 -6.88 -17.03 -14.69
C ARG A 62 -6.14 -18.34 -14.68
N ARG A 63 -5.54 -18.67 -15.84
CA ARG A 63 -4.74 -19.88 -16.03
C ARG A 63 -3.38 -19.52 -16.57
N ASP A 64 -2.39 -20.32 -16.21
CA ASP A 64 -1.05 -20.22 -16.78
C ASP A 64 -1.01 -20.73 -18.23
N ALA A 65 0.16 -20.65 -18.87
CA ALA A 65 0.36 -21.13 -20.24
C ALA A 65 0.11 -22.66 -20.41
N GLN A 66 0.11 -23.40 -19.31
CA GLN A 66 -0.16 -24.84 -19.26
C GLN A 66 -1.63 -25.15 -18.94
N GLY A 67 -2.45 -24.13 -18.70
CA GLY A 67 -3.88 -24.25 -18.38
C GLY A 67 -4.19 -24.46 -16.89
N ASN A 68 -3.20 -24.38 -16.00
CA ASN A 68 -3.40 -24.55 -14.56
C ASN A 68 -3.93 -23.27 -13.92
N ALA A 69 -4.92 -23.41 -13.02
CA ALA A 69 -5.35 -22.33 -12.15
C ALA A 69 -4.40 -22.19 -10.96
N ARG A 70 -4.31 -20.97 -10.40
CA ARG A 70 -3.60 -20.77 -9.14
C ARG A 70 -4.41 -21.34 -7.97
N GLU A 71 -3.68 -21.82 -6.95
CA GLU A 71 -4.31 -22.33 -5.74
C GLU A 71 -5.15 -21.25 -5.03
N LEU A 72 -6.34 -21.65 -4.57
CA LEU A 72 -7.20 -20.84 -3.72
C LEU A 72 -7.15 -21.36 -2.28
N HIS A 73 -7.12 -20.43 -1.32
CA HIS A 73 -6.98 -20.71 0.11
C HIS A 73 -8.29 -20.46 0.86
N ILE A 74 -9.38 -21.10 0.42
CA ILE A 74 -10.73 -20.79 0.89
C ILE A 74 -10.88 -21.11 2.38
N GLU A 75 -10.45 -22.28 2.81
CA GLU A 75 -10.59 -22.72 4.21
C GLU A 75 -9.80 -21.82 5.16
N GLN A 76 -8.55 -21.53 4.84
CA GLN A 76 -7.67 -20.67 5.63
C GLN A 76 -8.20 -19.23 5.70
N SER A 77 -8.86 -18.78 4.65
CA SER A 77 -9.41 -17.42 4.58
C SER A 77 -10.61 -17.20 5.50
N ILE A 78 -11.37 -18.25 5.83
CA ILE A 78 -12.57 -18.13 6.69
C ILE A 78 -12.22 -17.54 8.06
N ASP A 79 -11.10 -17.96 8.63
CA ASP A 79 -10.64 -17.49 9.93
C ASP A 79 -9.92 -16.14 9.85
N ALA A 80 -9.43 -15.76 8.67
CA ALA A 80 -8.66 -14.55 8.47
C ALA A 80 -9.50 -13.35 8.03
N VAL A 81 -10.64 -13.56 7.36
CA VAL A 81 -11.42 -12.49 6.75
C VAL A 81 -12.14 -11.65 7.81
N ASP A 82 -11.98 -10.33 7.70
CA ASP A 82 -12.79 -9.36 8.45
C ASP A 82 -14.11 -9.13 7.70
N PHE A 83 -15.20 -9.64 8.26
CA PHE A 83 -16.56 -9.52 7.71
C PHE A 83 -17.26 -8.22 8.09
N LYS A 84 -16.59 -7.28 8.72
CA LYS A 84 -17.19 -6.00 9.10
C LYS A 84 -17.38 -5.11 7.89
N MET A 85 -18.47 -4.35 7.91
CA MET A 85 -18.71 -3.28 6.95
C MET A 85 -18.08 -1.98 7.44
N TYR A 86 -17.54 -1.21 6.51
CA TYR A 86 -16.91 0.08 6.78
C TYR A 86 -17.46 1.14 5.83
N ASP A 87 -17.85 2.28 6.38
CA ASP A 87 -18.47 3.36 5.60
C ASP A 87 -17.46 4.11 4.73
N ASN A 88 -16.23 4.29 5.23
CA ASN A 88 -15.15 4.93 4.49
C ASN A 88 -13.90 4.04 4.49
N LEU A 89 -13.40 3.74 3.31
CA LEU A 89 -12.19 2.94 3.09
C LEU A 89 -11.01 3.80 2.62
N ARG A 90 -11.25 5.04 2.20
CA ARG A 90 -10.20 5.98 1.80
C ARG A 90 -9.63 6.71 3.00
N THR A 91 -8.36 7.00 2.97
CA THR A 91 -7.73 7.93 3.89
C THR A 91 -7.99 9.37 3.41
N ASP A 92 -8.68 10.15 4.19
CA ASP A 92 -8.86 11.57 3.94
C ASP A 92 -7.62 12.34 4.41
N TYR A 93 -7.03 13.12 3.52
CA TYR A 93 -5.89 13.98 3.83
C TYR A 93 -5.89 15.23 2.99
N ALA A 94 -5.22 16.26 3.45
CA ALA A 94 -4.96 17.47 2.69
C ALA A 94 -3.46 17.66 2.56
N ALA A 95 -2.95 17.56 1.33
CA ALA A 95 -1.54 17.80 1.05
C ALA A 95 -1.12 19.22 1.45
N LYS A 96 0.12 19.35 1.93
CA LYS A 96 0.72 20.63 2.31
C LYS A 96 2.08 20.76 1.65
N ASN A 97 2.32 21.93 1.04
CA ASN A 97 3.63 22.23 0.48
C ASN A 97 4.67 22.32 1.59
N ASN A 98 5.77 21.59 1.41
CA ASN A 98 6.96 21.60 2.26
C ASN A 98 6.74 21.09 3.70
N ASP A 99 5.64 20.45 3.95
CA ASP A 99 5.33 19.82 5.23
C ASP A 99 4.85 18.38 5.01
N ALA A 100 5.16 17.50 5.96
CA ALA A 100 4.71 16.12 5.89
C ALA A 100 3.29 15.98 6.39
N VAL A 101 2.47 15.28 5.63
CA VAL A 101 1.09 14.96 5.99
C VAL A 101 0.98 13.46 6.19
N GLY A 102 0.51 13.03 7.37
CA GLY A 102 0.29 11.62 7.68
C GLY A 102 -0.79 11.02 6.79
N LEU A 103 -0.49 9.91 6.15
CA LEU A 103 -1.44 9.13 5.36
C LEU A 103 -1.92 7.90 6.13
N VAL A 104 -1.00 7.12 6.68
CA VAL A 104 -1.27 5.90 7.44
C VAL A 104 -0.30 5.81 8.60
N LYS A 105 -0.83 5.43 9.77
CA LYS A 105 -0.03 5.05 10.93
C LYS A 105 -0.61 3.79 11.55
N CYS A 106 0.21 2.76 11.65
CA CYS A 106 -0.16 1.49 12.25
C CYS A 106 1.00 0.96 13.11
N PRO A 107 0.84 -0.16 13.84
CA PRO A 107 1.92 -0.71 14.66
C PRO A 107 3.18 -1.12 13.90
N TYR A 108 3.10 -1.25 12.58
CA TYR A 108 4.17 -1.80 11.75
C TYR A 108 4.93 -0.75 10.94
N PHE A 109 4.25 0.33 10.53
CA PHE A 109 4.85 1.41 9.74
C PHE A 109 4.03 2.70 9.83
N GLU A 110 4.67 3.78 9.45
CA GLU A 110 4.04 5.07 9.23
C GLU A 110 4.35 5.55 7.80
N THR A 111 3.33 6.05 7.11
CA THR A 111 3.46 6.59 5.75
C THR A 111 3.01 8.04 5.74
N ASN A 112 3.85 8.89 5.20
CA ASN A 112 3.60 10.32 5.09
C ASN A 112 3.76 10.76 3.62
N LEU A 113 3.00 11.75 3.20
CA LEU A 113 3.18 12.47 1.95
C LEU A 113 3.87 13.81 2.23
N ILE A 114 4.80 14.18 1.36
CA ILE A 114 5.38 15.52 1.34
C ILE A 114 5.45 16.02 -0.10
N GLU A 115 4.90 17.20 -0.35
CA GLU A 115 5.06 17.94 -1.60
C GLU A 115 6.12 19.00 -1.40
N VAL A 116 7.17 19.02 -2.22
CA VAL A 116 8.30 19.93 -2.04
C VAL A 116 8.51 20.81 -3.26
N ASP A 117 8.53 22.12 -3.06
CA ASP A 117 8.88 23.14 -4.05
C ASP A 117 10.13 23.94 -3.65
N LYS A 118 10.64 23.74 -2.43
CA LYS A 118 11.87 24.33 -1.89
C LYS A 118 12.60 23.35 -0.99
N SER A 119 13.81 23.72 -0.56
CA SER A 119 14.58 22.91 0.40
C SER A 119 13.86 22.81 1.74
N VAL A 120 13.71 21.59 2.24
CA VAL A 120 13.13 21.27 3.55
C VAL A 120 14.13 20.42 4.32
N LYS A 121 14.36 20.76 5.58
CA LYS A 121 15.14 19.93 6.50
C LYS A 121 14.21 18.97 7.24
N ARG A 122 14.58 17.71 7.28
CA ARG A 122 13.86 16.67 8.00
C ARG A 122 14.84 15.92 8.89
N SER A 123 14.51 15.75 10.17
CA SER A 123 15.24 14.84 11.05
C SER A 123 14.69 13.43 10.86
N VAL A 124 15.58 12.46 10.71
CA VAL A 124 15.25 11.04 10.74
C VAL A 124 15.84 10.33 11.96
N SER A 125 16.60 11.06 12.78
CA SER A 125 17.27 10.54 13.97
C SER A 125 16.30 10.14 15.11
N GLU A 126 15.06 10.61 15.05
CA GLU A 126 14.02 10.26 16.01
C GLU A 126 13.36 8.89 15.71
N HIS A 127 13.64 8.34 14.54
CA HIS A 127 13.11 7.04 14.14
C HIS A 127 14.11 5.94 14.50
N ASP A 128 13.68 4.99 15.32
CA ASP A 128 14.46 3.79 15.62
C ASP A 128 14.32 2.76 14.48
N SER A 129 14.41 3.23 13.26
CA SER A 129 14.27 2.43 12.04
C SER A 129 14.81 3.17 10.82
N PHE A 130 14.89 2.47 9.71
CA PHE A 130 15.13 3.08 8.41
C PHE A 130 13.94 3.92 7.93
N VAL A 131 14.22 4.85 7.02
CA VAL A 131 13.20 5.63 6.31
C VAL A 131 13.30 5.35 4.81
N ILE A 132 12.17 5.20 4.15
CA ILE A 132 12.12 5.04 2.70
C ILE A 132 11.50 6.30 2.08
N TYR A 133 12.21 6.88 1.11
CA TYR A 133 11.67 7.93 0.25
C TYR A 133 11.33 7.35 -1.12
N MET A 134 10.08 7.49 -1.53
CA MET A 134 9.59 7.14 -2.86
C MET A 134 9.20 8.41 -3.60
N CYS A 135 9.82 8.65 -4.75
CA CYS A 135 9.48 9.80 -5.59
C CYS A 135 8.24 9.49 -6.43
N MET A 136 7.09 9.96 -5.99
CA MET A 136 5.79 9.71 -6.65
C MET A 136 5.55 10.62 -7.86
N GLY A 137 6.25 11.75 -7.95
CA GLY A 137 6.13 12.68 -9.06
C GLY A 137 7.33 13.63 -9.14
N GLY A 138 7.68 14.05 -10.35
CA GLY A 138 8.76 15.00 -10.59
C GLY A 138 10.15 14.44 -10.30
N LYS A 139 10.96 15.25 -9.60
CA LYS A 139 12.34 14.95 -9.24
C LYS A 139 12.66 15.58 -7.89
N VAL A 140 13.29 14.82 -7.02
CA VAL A 140 13.76 15.31 -5.71
C VAL A 140 15.25 15.07 -5.53
N ARG A 141 15.90 15.98 -4.83
CA ARG A 141 17.29 15.84 -4.38
C ARG A 141 17.29 15.62 -2.88
N LEU A 142 17.91 14.53 -2.45
CA LEU A 142 18.13 14.23 -1.03
C LEU A 142 19.62 14.50 -0.74
N THR A 143 19.92 15.23 0.34
CA THR A 143 21.28 15.56 0.75
C THR A 143 21.41 15.30 2.25
N ASP A 144 22.36 14.49 2.66
CA ASP A 144 22.63 14.21 4.07
C ASP A 144 23.41 15.34 4.77
N SER A 145 23.62 15.21 6.08
CA SER A 145 24.38 16.18 6.89
C SER A 145 25.87 16.31 6.48
N ASN A 146 26.41 15.31 5.79
CA ASN A 146 27.80 15.31 5.31
C ASN A 146 27.94 15.88 3.88
N GLY A 147 26.81 16.27 3.26
CA GLY A 147 26.78 16.80 1.91
C GLY A 147 26.68 15.73 0.81
N TYR A 148 26.57 14.43 1.18
CA TYR A 148 26.31 13.40 0.19
C TYR A 148 24.93 13.58 -0.41
N THR A 149 24.84 13.51 -1.73
CA THR A 149 23.64 13.88 -2.46
C THR A 149 23.24 12.79 -3.45
N ILE A 150 21.95 12.46 -3.46
CA ILE A 150 21.32 11.62 -4.47
C ILE A 150 20.12 12.32 -5.10
N PHE A 151 19.79 11.92 -6.30
CA PHE A 151 18.59 12.37 -7.01
C PHE A 151 17.64 11.21 -7.20
N LEU A 152 16.36 11.45 -6.95
CA LEU A 152 15.30 10.51 -7.26
C LEU A 152 14.39 11.13 -8.32
N HIS A 153 14.13 10.39 -9.37
CA HIS A 153 13.09 10.68 -10.36
C HIS A 153 11.82 9.90 -10.01
N GLN A 154 10.72 10.29 -10.61
CA GLN A 154 9.45 9.58 -10.46
C GLN A 154 9.63 8.07 -10.64
N GLY A 155 9.07 7.28 -9.72
CA GLY A 155 9.17 5.83 -9.66
C GLY A 155 10.43 5.29 -8.99
N GLN A 156 11.39 6.16 -8.60
CA GLN A 156 12.59 5.74 -7.88
C GLN A 156 12.42 5.84 -6.37
N THR A 157 13.16 4.99 -5.67
CA THR A 157 13.10 4.84 -4.22
C THR A 157 14.51 4.86 -3.63
N ALA A 158 14.65 5.48 -2.46
CA ALA A 158 15.86 5.45 -1.65
C ALA A 158 15.55 4.96 -0.23
N LEU A 159 16.36 4.06 0.28
CA LEU A 159 16.37 3.65 1.67
C LEU A 159 17.44 4.43 2.42
N ILE A 160 17.03 5.06 3.52
CA ILE A 160 17.89 5.79 4.43
C ILE A 160 18.04 4.94 5.71
N PRO A 161 19.23 4.39 5.98
CA PRO A 161 19.47 3.60 7.18
C PRO A 161 19.31 4.44 8.45
N ALA A 162 18.92 3.82 9.56
CA ALA A 162 18.81 4.46 10.87
C ALA A 162 20.17 5.04 11.40
N THR A 163 21.29 4.56 10.86
CA THR A 163 22.64 5.03 11.23
C THR A 163 23.03 6.36 10.61
N LEU A 164 22.27 6.86 9.63
CA LEU A 164 22.50 8.18 9.03
C LEU A 164 21.81 9.26 9.87
N SER A 165 22.57 10.24 10.30
CA SER A 165 22.04 11.49 10.87
C SER A 165 21.73 12.47 9.75
N TRP A 166 20.53 13.01 9.75
CA TRP A 166 20.07 14.02 8.76
C TRP A 166 19.74 15.33 9.47
#